data_77d1d60f39b254dcda44a07e7dc24155
#
_entry.id   77d1d60f39b254dcda44a07e7dc24155
#
_cell.length_a   1.000
_cell.length_b   1.000
_cell.length_c   1.000
_cell.angle_alpha   90.00
_cell.angle_beta   90.00
_cell.angle_gamma   90.00
#
_symmetry.space_group_name_H-M   'P 1'
#
loop_
_entity.id
_entity.type
_entity.pdbx_description
1 polymer ?
#
loop_
_entity_poly.entity_id
_entity_poly.type
_entity_poly.pdbx_seq_one_letter_code
_entity_poly.pdbx_strand_id
1 'polypeptide(L)'
;MTINTAKQTKRSPWIDPDATSRPVFVLSDRHDRIKTSWHSHRRTQFIHVSAGLLTVLTRTARFVIPPQRAVWIGAEIEHRIISSAPFWLTTCYVERQLVSLSEAAHVVAVDRLSDELLIAAADLGGNYAEGGPETRLMAVLLDRLAMLPSTDIVLPEPSDPRLTRITNRLFANPATGATLAQLAADAAMTERTAARLFVKDTGLTFGVWRQHMRLQTALKHLAASRSVTETALAVGYGDVSSFIAAFKQAFGRTPLQTFDR
;
A
#
# COMPACT_ATOMS: atom_id res chain seq x y z
N MET A 1 29.27 -17.55 7.78
CA MET A 1 28.25 -18.60 7.65
C MET A 1 27.27 -18.11 6.58
N THR A 2 27.48 -18.55 5.35
CA THR A 2 26.80 -18.03 4.16
C THR A 2 25.43 -18.69 4.06
N ILE A 3 24.39 -17.90 4.22
CA ILE A 3 23.00 -18.36 4.05
C ILE A 3 22.73 -18.44 2.54
N ASN A 4 22.60 -19.67 2.06
CA ASN A 4 22.33 -20.01 0.67
C ASN A 4 20.86 -19.70 0.36
N THR A 5 20.60 -18.55 -0.27
CA THR A 5 19.26 -18.09 -0.63
C THR A 5 19.03 -18.30 -2.12
N ALA A 6 18.86 -19.53 -2.53
CA ALA A 6 18.41 -19.85 -3.89
C ALA A 6 17.36 -20.96 -3.84
N LYS A 7 16.18 -20.70 -3.30
CA LYS A 7 14.98 -21.42 -3.71
C LYS A 7 14.36 -20.66 -4.88
N GLN A 8 14.56 -21.19 -6.09
CA GLN A 8 13.79 -20.80 -7.27
C GLN A 8 12.31 -21.05 -6.97
N THR A 9 11.57 -20.00 -6.68
CA THR A 9 10.13 -20.06 -6.58
C THR A 9 9.55 -20.24 -7.99
N LYS A 10 8.93 -21.40 -8.24
CA LYS A 10 8.04 -21.61 -9.39
C LYS A 10 7.00 -20.48 -9.35
N ARG A 11 6.79 -19.77 -10.47
CA ARG A 11 5.66 -18.83 -10.60
C ARG A 11 4.40 -19.58 -10.22
N SER A 12 3.74 -19.14 -9.16
CA SER A 12 2.41 -19.66 -8.84
C SER A 12 1.47 -19.36 -10.00
N PRO A 13 0.74 -20.36 -10.54
CA PRO A 13 -0.26 -20.10 -11.56
C PRO A 13 -1.25 -19.06 -11.00
N TRP A 14 -1.79 -18.20 -11.89
CA TRP A 14 -2.88 -17.31 -11.52
C TRP A 14 -4.02 -18.15 -10.91
N ILE A 15 -4.32 -17.95 -9.65
CA ILE A 15 -5.37 -18.64 -8.93
C ILE A 15 -6.55 -17.67 -8.81
N ASP A 16 -7.73 -18.09 -9.26
CA ASP A 16 -8.96 -17.40 -8.95
C ASP A 16 -9.23 -17.55 -7.43
N PRO A 17 -9.17 -16.44 -6.66
CA PRO A 17 -9.35 -16.53 -5.22
C PRO A 17 -10.73 -17.08 -4.83
N ASP A 18 -11.73 -16.90 -5.66
CA ASP A 18 -13.10 -17.33 -5.38
C ASP A 18 -13.37 -18.81 -5.74
N ALA A 19 -12.47 -19.45 -6.51
CA ALA A 19 -12.54 -20.86 -6.85
C ALA A 19 -11.85 -21.80 -5.85
N THR A 20 -11.08 -21.25 -4.89
CA THR A 20 -10.35 -22.04 -3.90
C THR A 20 -11.29 -22.51 -2.78
N SER A 21 -11.23 -23.80 -2.42
CA SER A 21 -12.08 -24.40 -1.38
C SER A 21 -11.66 -24.05 0.06
N ARG A 22 -10.40 -23.63 0.27
CA ARG A 22 -9.89 -23.28 1.60
C ARG A 22 -10.38 -21.91 2.04
N PRO A 23 -10.83 -21.77 3.30
CA PRO A 23 -11.35 -20.51 3.81
C PRO A 23 -10.26 -19.41 3.90
N VAL A 24 -9.00 -19.81 4.05
CA VAL A 24 -7.81 -18.95 4.08
C VAL A 24 -6.72 -19.59 3.25
N PHE A 25 -6.01 -18.81 2.46
CA PHE A 25 -4.79 -19.27 1.79
C PHE A 25 -3.85 -18.11 1.49
N VAL A 26 -2.57 -18.43 1.40
CA VAL A 26 -1.52 -17.44 1.17
C VAL A 26 -0.75 -17.83 -0.09
N LEU A 27 -0.47 -16.83 -0.91
CA LEU A 27 0.37 -16.95 -2.10
C LEU A 27 1.53 -15.98 -1.97
N SER A 28 2.72 -16.40 -2.37
CA SER A 28 3.89 -15.53 -2.41
C SER A 28 4.63 -15.72 -3.75
N ASP A 29 4.88 -14.62 -4.44
CA ASP A 29 5.56 -14.66 -5.73
C ASP A 29 6.37 -13.38 -5.98
N ARG A 30 7.40 -13.50 -6.82
CA ARG A 30 8.18 -12.38 -7.31
C ARG A 30 7.62 -11.93 -8.67
N HIS A 31 7.37 -10.65 -8.76
CA HIS A 31 6.91 -10.00 -9.99
C HIS A 31 7.95 -8.98 -10.46
N ASP A 32 8.22 -8.94 -11.77
CA ASP A 32 9.09 -7.90 -12.35
C ASP A 32 8.33 -6.59 -12.59
N ARG A 33 7.11 -6.69 -13.08
CA ARG A 33 6.15 -5.58 -13.26
C ARG A 33 4.74 -6.15 -13.19
N ILE A 34 3.81 -5.36 -12.70
CA ILE A 34 2.40 -5.73 -12.72
C ILE A 34 1.53 -4.51 -13.00
N LYS A 35 0.48 -4.70 -13.75
CA LYS A 35 -0.64 -3.77 -13.89
C LYS A 35 -1.88 -4.60 -14.15
N THR A 36 -2.68 -4.81 -13.12
CA THR A 36 -3.95 -5.52 -13.29
C THR A 36 -5.00 -4.61 -13.89
N SER A 37 -6.02 -5.20 -14.50
CA SER A 37 -7.30 -4.53 -14.71
C SER A 37 -7.97 -4.23 -13.37
N TRP A 38 -9.00 -3.39 -13.37
CA TRP A 38 -9.88 -3.25 -12.25
C TRP A 38 -10.63 -4.57 -12.04
N HIS A 39 -10.66 -5.07 -10.80
CA HIS A 39 -11.31 -6.32 -10.43
C HIS A 39 -11.75 -6.27 -8.96
N SER A 40 -12.67 -7.14 -8.61
CA SER A 40 -13.07 -7.44 -7.24
C SER A 40 -13.20 -8.96 -7.07
N HIS A 41 -13.27 -9.43 -5.85
CA HIS A 41 -13.50 -10.81 -5.49
C HIS A 41 -14.26 -10.87 -4.15
N ARG A 42 -14.91 -12.00 -3.88
CA ARG A 42 -15.74 -12.22 -2.68
C ARG A 42 -14.94 -12.33 -1.39
N ARG A 43 -13.65 -12.57 -1.50
CA ARG A 43 -12.74 -12.72 -0.35
C ARG A 43 -12.16 -11.38 0.04
N THR A 44 -11.89 -11.22 1.33
CA THR A 44 -11.01 -10.17 1.83
C THR A 44 -9.57 -10.52 1.46
N GLN A 45 -8.79 -9.52 1.08
CA GLN A 45 -7.41 -9.70 0.65
C GLN A 45 -6.46 -8.87 1.52
N PHE A 46 -5.42 -9.51 2.03
CA PHE A 46 -4.28 -8.87 2.66
C PHE A 46 -3.12 -8.86 1.66
N ILE A 47 -2.67 -7.69 1.27
CA ILE A 47 -1.59 -7.51 0.28
C ILE A 47 -0.36 -6.98 1.00
N HIS A 48 0.68 -7.79 1.11
CA HIS A 48 1.95 -7.47 1.76
C HIS A 48 3.09 -7.44 0.74
N VAL A 49 4.05 -6.52 0.96
CA VAL A 49 5.27 -6.41 0.16
C VAL A 49 6.46 -6.63 1.08
N SER A 50 7.24 -7.69 0.85
CA SER A 50 8.46 -7.96 1.60
C SER A 50 9.69 -7.25 1.00
N ALA A 51 9.70 -6.98 -0.31
CA ALA A 51 10.73 -6.19 -0.98
C ALA A 51 10.17 -5.45 -2.20
N GLY A 52 10.71 -4.29 -2.51
CA GLY A 52 10.25 -3.43 -3.60
C GLY A 52 9.10 -2.51 -3.20
N LEU A 53 8.22 -2.20 -4.13
CA LEU A 53 7.12 -1.25 -3.92
C LEU A 53 5.90 -1.62 -4.76
N LEU A 54 4.72 -1.58 -4.16
CA LEU A 54 3.45 -1.80 -4.82
C LEU A 54 2.53 -0.60 -4.64
N THR A 55 1.79 -0.24 -5.67
CA THR A 55 0.67 0.71 -5.56
C THR A 55 -0.64 -0.06 -5.72
N VAL A 56 -1.50 0.06 -4.74
CA VAL A 56 -2.88 -0.44 -4.78
C VAL A 56 -3.80 0.75 -4.94
N LEU A 57 -4.74 0.65 -5.88
CA LEU A 57 -5.75 1.67 -6.14
C LEU A 57 -7.12 1.06 -5.91
N THR A 58 -7.94 1.73 -5.14
CA THR A 58 -9.39 1.54 -5.10
C THR A 58 -10.07 2.68 -5.85
N ARG A 59 -11.39 2.70 -5.94
CA ARG A 59 -12.12 3.82 -6.54
C ARG A 59 -12.03 5.10 -5.71
N THR A 60 -11.69 4.98 -4.43
CA THR A 60 -11.72 6.10 -3.47
C THR A 60 -10.35 6.46 -2.91
N ALA A 61 -9.34 5.61 -3.06
CA ALA A 61 -8.04 5.84 -2.42
C ALA A 61 -6.87 5.19 -3.17
N ARG A 62 -5.69 5.74 -2.93
CA ARG A 62 -4.40 5.26 -3.39
C ARG A 62 -3.55 4.86 -2.19
N PHE A 63 -2.94 3.67 -2.27
CA PHE A 63 -2.05 3.12 -1.27
C PHE A 63 -0.72 2.79 -1.93
N VAL A 64 0.37 3.35 -1.43
CA VAL A 64 1.73 2.97 -1.83
C VAL A 64 2.32 2.15 -0.71
N ILE A 65 2.58 0.88 -0.98
CA ILE A 65 2.94 -0.14 0.00
C ILE A 65 4.43 -0.45 -0.11
N PRO A 66 5.26 0.07 0.81
CA PRO A 66 6.67 -0.29 0.93
C PRO A 66 6.83 -1.59 1.74
N PRO A 67 8.07 -2.12 1.86
CA PRO A 67 8.35 -3.23 2.75
C PRO A 67 7.82 -3.02 4.17
N GLN A 68 7.42 -4.11 4.82
CA GLN A 68 6.84 -4.14 6.17
C GLN A 68 5.52 -3.36 6.33
N ARG A 69 4.85 -3.11 5.21
CA ARG A 69 3.48 -2.61 5.18
C ARG A 69 2.61 -3.57 4.37
N ALA A 70 1.35 -3.58 4.73
CA ALA A 70 0.34 -4.29 3.98
C ALA A 70 -0.92 -3.45 3.89
N VAL A 71 -1.77 -3.77 2.92
CA VAL A 71 -3.11 -3.20 2.82
C VAL A 71 -4.15 -4.31 2.90
N TRP A 72 -5.14 -4.12 3.75
CA TRP A 72 -6.37 -4.89 3.73
C TRP A 72 -7.31 -4.30 2.69
N ILE A 73 -7.83 -5.16 1.82
CA ILE A 73 -8.90 -4.85 0.86
C ILE A 73 -10.11 -5.69 1.24
N GLY A 74 -11.21 -5.05 1.60
CA GLY A 74 -12.45 -5.75 1.93
C GLY A 74 -13.02 -6.51 0.73
N ALA A 75 -13.84 -7.52 1.02
CA ALA A 75 -14.59 -8.26 0.00
C ALA A 75 -15.38 -7.29 -0.90
N GLU A 76 -15.45 -7.59 -2.20
CA GLU A 76 -16.17 -6.82 -3.24
C GLU A 76 -15.63 -5.39 -3.49
N ILE A 77 -14.55 -4.97 -2.80
CA ILE A 77 -13.92 -3.68 -3.11
C ILE A 77 -13.20 -3.77 -4.45
N GLU A 78 -13.66 -2.98 -5.42
CA GLU A 78 -13.02 -2.90 -6.72
C GLU A 78 -11.65 -2.23 -6.59
N HIS A 79 -10.61 -2.93 -7.03
CA HIS A 79 -9.24 -2.48 -6.93
C HIS A 79 -8.36 -2.93 -8.11
N ARG A 80 -7.18 -2.34 -8.20
CA ARG A 80 -6.10 -2.78 -9.10
C ARG A 80 -4.74 -2.57 -8.45
N ILE A 81 -3.76 -3.36 -8.85
CA ILE A 81 -2.38 -3.26 -8.39
C ILE A 81 -1.45 -2.87 -9.54
N ILE A 82 -0.46 -2.02 -9.21
CA ILE A 82 0.51 -1.48 -10.17
C ILE A 82 1.89 -1.47 -9.52
N SER A 83 2.87 -2.06 -10.19
CA SER A 83 4.29 -1.82 -9.94
C SER A 83 5.05 -1.76 -11.26
N SER A 84 5.98 -0.81 -11.37
CA SER A 84 6.85 -0.65 -12.56
C SER A 84 8.25 -1.21 -12.35
N ALA A 85 8.56 -1.71 -11.17
CA ALA A 85 9.84 -2.28 -10.78
C ALA A 85 9.63 -3.66 -10.13
N PRO A 86 10.68 -4.49 -10.00
CA PRO A 86 10.59 -5.78 -9.34
C PRO A 86 10.17 -5.64 -7.87
N PHE A 87 9.32 -6.57 -7.40
CA PHE A 87 8.87 -6.64 -6.02
C PHE A 87 8.49 -8.07 -5.63
N TRP A 88 8.48 -8.34 -4.32
CA TRP A 88 7.96 -9.56 -3.75
C TRP A 88 6.59 -9.31 -3.14
N LEU A 89 5.60 -10.04 -3.63
CA LEU A 89 4.21 -9.98 -3.19
C LEU A 89 3.88 -11.20 -2.34
N THR A 90 3.39 -11.00 -1.14
CA THR A 90 2.69 -12.02 -0.38
C THR A 90 1.24 -11.58 -0.20
N THR A 91 0.31 -12.40 -0.64
CA THR A 91 -1.12 -12.10 -0.55
C THR A 91 -1.84 -13.20 0.21
N CYS A 92 -2.65 -12.81 1.20
CA CYS A 92 -3.52 -13.71 1.95
C CYS A 92 -4.96 -13.42 1.58
N TYR A 93 -5.67 -14.43 1.10
CA TYR A 93 -7.09 -14.38 0.80
C TYR A 93 -7.87 -15.05 1.93
N VAL A 94 -8.90 -14.37 2.42
CA VAL A 94 -9.66 -14.78 3.59
C VAL A 94 -11.14 -14.70 3.28
N GLU A 95 -11.91 -15.72 3.62
CA GLU A 95 -13.37 -15.65 3.55
C GLU A 95 -13.91 -14.54 4.45
N ARG A 96 -14.84 -13.74 3.93
CA ARG A 96 -15.35 -12.52 4.57
C ARG A 96 -15.78 -12.72 6.02
N GLN A 97 -16.39 -13.85 6.34
CA GLN A 97 -16.90 -14.17 7.69
C GLN A 97 -15.82 -14.44 8.75
N LEU A 98 -14.57 -14.70 8.33
CA LEU A 98 -13.48 -15.03 9.26
C LEU A 98 -12.75 -13.80 9.80
N VAL A 99 -12.97 -12.63 9.22
CA VAL A 99 -12.35 -11.38 9.65
C VAL A 99 -13.37 -10.26 9.74
N SER A 100 -13.46 -9.66 10.93
CA SER A 100 -14.26 -8.45 11.15
C SER A 100 -13.42 -7.24 10.83
N LEU A 101 -13.27 -6.93 9.55
CA LEU A 101 -12.52 -5.75 9.10
C LEU A 101 -13.46 -4.60 8.80
N SER A 102 -12.93 -3.39 8.89
CA SER A 102 -13.56 -2.21 8.33
C SER A 102 -13.92 -2.45 6.86
N GLU A 103 -15.08 -1.99 6.41
CA GLU A 103 -15.48 -2.05 5.00
C GLU A 103 -14.56 -1.24 4.08
N ALA A 104 -13.76 -0.33 4.65
CA ALA A 104 -12.81 0.47 3.90
C ALA A 104 -11.43 -0.19 3.85
N ALA A 105 -10.75 -0.07 2.69
CA ALA A 105 -9.36 -0.46 2.58
C ALA A 105 -8.48 0.38 3.51
N HIS A 106 -7.54 -0.26 4.21
CA HIS A 106 -6.63 0.43 5.15
C HIS A 106 -5.25 -0.22 5.19
N VAL A 107 -4.24 0.58 5.54
CA VAL A 107 -2.85 0.14 5.63
C VAL A 107 -2.52 -0.26 7.07
N VAL A 108 -1.75 -1.32 7.24
CA VAL A 108 -1.26 -1.81 8.52
C VAL A 108 0.27 -1.95 8.51
N ALA A 109 0.87 -1.88 9.70
CA ALA A 109 2.28 -2.18 9.88
C ALA A 109 2.46 -3.67 10.15
N VAL A 110 3.29 -4.35 9.36
CA VAL A 110 3.57 -5.78 9.52
C VAL A 110 4.79 -5.94 10.42
N ASP A 111 4.64 -6.67 11.52
CA ASP A 111 5.73 -7.03 12.41
C ASP A 111 6.45 -8.31 11.93
N ARG A 112 7.62 -8.57 12.53
CA ARG A 112 8.45 -9.71 12.12
C ARG A 112 7.74 -11.06 12.30
N LEU A 113 6.98 -11.25 13.38
CA LEU A 113 6.26 -12.51 13.62
C LEU A 113 5.21 -12.75 12.52
N SER A 114 4.45 -11.71 12.18
CA SER A 114 3.43 -11.78 11.13
C SER A 114 4.04 -12.03 9.76
N ASP A 115 5.22 -11.45 9.47
CA ASP A 115 5.97 -11.70 8.22
C ASP A 115 6.42 -13.16 8.12
N GLU A 116 7.01 -13.73 9.17
CA GLU A 116 7.44 -15.14 9.22
C GLU A 116 6.24 -16.10 9.11
N LEU A 117 5.10 -15.77 9.73
CA LEU A 117 3.87 -16.55 9.59
C LEU A 117 3.32 -16.52 8.17
N LEU A 118 3.36 -15.36 7.50
CA LEU A 118 2.97 -15.23 6.09
C LEU A 118 3.86 -16.08 5.17
N ILE A 119 5.18 -16.10 5.42
CA ILE A 119 6.12 -16.93 4.67
C ILE A 119 5.78 -18.42 4.86
N ALA A 120 5.63 -18.87 6.12
CA ALA A 120 5.30 -20.25 6.42
C ALA A 120 3.93 -20.67 5.83
N ALA A 121 2.95 -19.78 5.85
CA ALA A 121 1.63 -20.03 5.27
C ALA A 121 1.67 -20.07 3.73
N ALA A 122 2.53 -19.28 3.09
CA ALA A 122 2.69 -19.27 1.64
C ALA A 122 3.29 -20.60 1.12
N ASP A 123 4.15 -21.26 1.89
CA ASP A 123 4.69 -22.58 1.55
C ASP A 123 3.57 -23.66 1.52
N LEU A 124 2.50 -23.49 2.26
CA LEU A 124 1.33 -24.38 2.24
C LEU A 124 0.41 -24.13 1.04
N GLY A 125 0.34 -22.88 0.57
CA GLY A 125 -0.55 -22.47 -0.53
C GLY A 125 -2.04 -22.67 -0.21
N GLY A 126 -2.83 -23.04 -1.23
CA GLY A 126 -4.27 -23.25 -1.11
C GLY A 126 -4.69 -24.72 -0.93
N ASN A 127 -3.77 -25.66 -0.71
CA ASN A 127 -4.08 -27.09 -0.65
C ASN A 127 -3.49 -27.78 0.59
N TYR A 128 -3.77 -27.24 1.77
CA TYR A 128 -3.37 -27.81 3.05
C TYR A 128 -4.48 -28.70 3.68
N ALA A 129 -4.10 -29.61 4.60
CA ALA A 129 -5.03 -30.50 5.28
C ALA A 129 -5.92 -29.76 6.28
N GLU A 130 -7.19 -30.14 6.38
CA GLU A 130 -8.11 -29.61 7.39
C GLU A 130 -7.89 -30.27 8.76
N GLY A 131 -8.11 -29.47 9.82
CA GLY A 131 -8.05 -29.96 11.21
C GLY A 131 -6.64 -30.24 11.74
N GLY A 132 -5.60 -30.07 10.89
CA GLY A 132 -4.20 -30.35 11.20
C GLY A 132 -3.39 -29.15 11.70
N PRO A 133 -2.05 -29.29 11.78
CA PRO A 133 -1.13 -28.22 12.13
C PRO A 133 -1.24 -27.01 11.22
N GLU A 134 -1.46 -27.22 9.92
CA GLU A 134 -1.59 -26.20 8.90
C GLU A 134 -2.82 -25.32 9.14
N THR A 135 -3.97 -25.92 9.51
CA THR A 135 -5.18 -25.16 9.89
C THR A 135 -4.93 -24.29 11.12
N ARG A 136 -4.19 -24.81 12.12
CA ARG A 136 -3.83 -24.01 13.32
C ARG A 136 -2.90 -22.87 12.98
N LEU A 137 -1.91 -23.08 12.07
CA LEU A 137 -1.04 -22.01 11.59
C LEU A 137 -1.86 -20.91 10.93
N MET A 138 -2.81 -21.24 10.06
CA MET A 138 -3.69 -20.26 9.41
C MET A 138 -4.54 -19.49 10.42
N ALA A 139 -5.06 -20.17 11.48
CA ALA A 139 -5.81 -19.50 12.55
C ALA A 139 -4.94 -18.49 13.30
N VAL A 140 -3.73 -18.89 13.72
CA VAL A 140 -2.78 -17.99 14.39
C VAL A 140 -2.39 -16.83 13.48
N LEU A 141 -2.16 -17.07 12.18
CA LEU A 141 -1.89 -16.02 11.21
C LEU A 141 -3.03 -15.00 11.18
N LEU A 142 -4.29 -15.44 11.06
CA LEU A 142 -5.45 -14.54 11.02
C LEU A 142 -5.55 -13.69 12.28
N ASP A 143 -5.42 -14.30 13.46
CA ASP A 143 -5.45 -13.58 14.74
C ASP A 143 -4.37 -12.51 14.77
N ARG A 144 -3.15 -12.81 14.30
CA ARG A 144 -2.05 -11.86 14.24
C ARG A 144 -2.32 -10.73 13.25
N LEU A 145 -2.77 -11.04 12.04
CA LEU A 145 -3.05 -10.04 11.01
C LEU A 145 -4.19 -9.09 11.42
N ALA A 146 -5.20 -9.60 12.15
CA ALA A 146 -6.31 -8.79 12.66
C ALA A 146 -5.88 -7.80 13.76
N MET A 147 -4.78 -8.08 14.47
CA MET A 147 -4.24 -7.23 15.54
C MET A 147 -3.22 -6.20 15.07
N LEU A 148 -2.84 -6.21 13.79
CA LEU A 148 -1.82 -5.29 13.27
C LEU A 148 -2.30 -3.84 13.37
N PRO A 149 -1.43 -2.91 13.83
CA PRO A 149 -1.81 -1.52 13.98
C PRO A 149 -2.04 -0.86 12.61
N SER A 150 -3.17 -0.18 12.48
CA SER A 150 -3.47 0.64 11.31
C SER A 150 -2.53 1.84 11.22
N THR A 151 -2.29 2.31 10.02
CA THR A 151 -1.47 3.50 9.74
C THR A 151 -2.26 4.51 8.93
N ASP A 152 -2.08 5.81 9.22
CA ASP A 152 -2.90 6.89 8.68
C ASP A 152 -2.49 7.38 7.28
N ILE A 153 -1.52 6.72 6.61
CA ILE A 153 -1.01 7.19 5.31
C ILE A 153 -1.83 6.63 4.17
N VAL A 154 -3.07 7.01 4.16
CA VAL A 154 -3.96 6.84 3.01
C VAL A 154 -3.97 8.13 2.20
N LEU A 155 -4.01 8.03 0.89
CA LEU A 155 -4.21 9.18 0.01
C LEU A 155 -5.58 9.05 -0.66
N PRO A 156 -6.63 9.63 -0.08
CA PRO A 156 -7.95 9.61 -0.66
C PRO A 156 -7.93 10.31 -2.03
N GLU A 157 -8.58 9.71 -3.02
CA GLU A 157 -8.74 10.30 -4.36
C GLU A 157 -10.00 11.16 -4.36
N PRO A 158 -9.92 12.45 -4.73
CA PRO A 158 -11.09 13.30 -4.78
C PRO A 158 -12.02 12.90 -5.93
N SER A 159 -13.33 13.00 -5.68
CA SER A 159 -14.37 12.71 -6.67
C SER A 159 -14.70 13.91 -7.58
N ASP A 160 -14.53 15.15 -7.08
CA ASP A 160 -14.78 16.36 -7.87
C ASP A 160 -13.74 16.51 -8.99
N PRO A 161 -14.15 16.61 -10.27
CA PRO A 161 -13.22 16.70 -11.41
C PRO A 161 -12.27 17.91 -11.34
N ARG A 162 -12.66 18.99 -10.66
CA ARG A 162 -11.80 20.17 -10.47
C ARG A 162 -10.68 19.88 -9.48
N LEU A 163 -10.98 19.16 -8.39
CA LEU A 163 -9.95 18.68 -7.45
C LEU A 163 -9.05 17.67 -8.12
N THR A 164 -9.58 16.78 -8.96
CA THR A 164 -8.79 15.80 -9.73
C THR A 164 -7.77 16.51 -10.63
N ARG A 165 -8.11 17.66 -11.23
CA ARG A 165 -7.13 18.48 -11.99
C ARG A 165 -6.01 19.01 -11.10
N ILE A 166 -6.34 19.48 -9.89
CA ILE A 166 -5.34 19.96 -8.91
C ILE A 166 -4.43 18.80 -8.49
N THR A 167 -4.98 17.65 -8.13
CA THR A 167 -4.18 16.49 -7.68
C THR A 167 -3.31 15.94 -8.79
N ASN A 168 -3.78 15.86 -10.02
CA ASN A 168 -2.99 15.45 -11.18
C ASN A 168 -1.80 16.38 -11.43
N ARG A 169 -1.98 17.70 -11.30
CA ARG A 169 -0.88 18.67 -11.41
C ARG A 169 0.16 18.47 -10.30
N LEU A 170 -0.28 18.20 -9.08
CA LEU A 170 0.61 17.91 -7.95
C LEU A 170 1.39 16.61 -8.15
N PHE A 171 0.75 15.56 -8.70
CA PHE A 171 1.45 14.32 -9.05
C PHE A 171 2.46 14.51 -10.18
N ALA A 172 2.15 15.36 -11.17
CA ALA A 172 3.08 15.67 -12.26
C ALA A 172 4.31 16.46 -11.78
N ASN A 173 4.14 17.34 -10.77
CA ASN A 173 5.24 18.10 -10.16
C ASN A 173 5.07 18.16 -8.63
N PRO A 174 5.52 17.14 -7.89
CA PRO A 174 5.40 17.07 -6.44
C PRO A 174 6.13 18.21 -5.69
N ALA A 175 7.21 18.70 -6.29
CA ALA A 175 8.02 19.78 -5.73
C ALA A 175 7.42 21.19 -5.91
N THR A 176 6.32 21.30 -6.68
CA THR A 176 5.74 22.64 -6.93
C THR A 176 5.47 23.39 -5.64
N GLY A 177 5.86 24.68 -5.60
CA GLY A 177 5.54 25.62 -4.53
C GLY A 177 4.16 26.27 -4.66
N ALA A 178 3.36 25.90 -5.70
CA ALA A 178 2.06 26.52 -5.95
C ALA A 178 1.13 26.44 -4.72
N THR A 179 0.54 27.57 -4.38
CA THR A 179 -0.43 27.70 -3.28
C THR A 179 -1.78 27.09 -3.69
N LEU A 180 -2.65 26.80 -2.71
CA LEU A 180 -4.02 26.36 -3.01
C LEU A 180 -4.77 27.39 -3.82
N ALA A 181 -4.57 28.68 -3.56
CA ALA A 181 -5.18 29.78 -4.31
C ALA A 181 -4.84 29.72 -5.81
N GLN A 182 -3.54 29.54 -6.13
CA GLN A 182 -3.07 29.42 -7.52
C GLN A 182 -3.65 28.18 -8.20
N LEU A 183 -3.59 27.03 -7.53
CA LEU A 183 -4.11 25.76 -8.07
C LEU A 183 -5.64 25.78 -8.28
N ALA A 184 -6.36 26.46 -7.36
CA ALA A 184 -7.80 26.62 -7.44
C ALA A 184 -8.21 27.54 -8.60
N ALA A 185 -7.49 28.64 -8.80
CA ALA A 185 -7.71 29.55 -9.93
C ALA A 185 -7.57 28.80 -11.26
N ASP A 186 -6.51 28.00 -11.43
CA ASP A 186 -6.28 27.17 -12.62
C ASP A 186 -7.39 26.10 -12.84
N ALA A 187 -8.09 25.72 -11.76
CA ALA A 187 -9.22 24.80 -11.79
C ALA A 187 -10.59 25.49 -11.84
N ALA A 188 -10.62 26.81 -12.10
CA ALA A 188 -11.83 27.64 -12.17
C ALA A 188 -12.66 27.62 -10.87
N MET A 189 -11.99 27.73 -9.71
CA MET A 189 -12.64 27.86 -8.41
C MET A 189 -11.87 28.80 -7.47
N THR A 190 -12.55 29.26 -6.41
CA THR A 190 -11.89 30.04 -5.36
C THR A 190 -11.13 29.12 -4.40
N GLU A 191 -10.10 29.63 -3.72
CA GLU A 191 -9.36 28.92 -2.68
C GLU A 191 -10.29 28.37 -1.60
N ARG A 192 -11.27 29.17 -1.12
CA ARG A 192 -12.27 28.76 -0.12
C ARG A 192 -13.07 27.54 -0.60
N THR A 193 -13.47 27.54 -1.87
CA THR A 193 -14.20 26.41 -2.46
C THR A 193 -13.32 25.17 -2.52
N ALA A 194 -12.08 25.30 -2.99
CA ALA A 194 -11.13 24.20 -3.06
C ALA A 194 -10.83 23.60 -1.68
N ALA A 195 -10.55 24.44 -0.67
CA ALA A 195 -10.29 23.99 0.70
C ALA A 195 -11.47 23.19 1.27
N ARG A 196 -12.69 23.69 1.12
CA ARG A 196 -13.92 23.02 1.58
C ARG A 196 -14.13 21.69 0.87
N LEU A 197 -13.91 21.65 -0.44
CA LEU A 197 -14.07 20.43 -1.23
C LEU A 197 -13.02 19.39 -0.87
N PHE A 198 -11.74 19.77 -0.64
CA PHE A 198 -10.72 18.84 -0.17
C PHE A 198 -11.17 18.12 1.11
N VAL A 199 -11.61 18.86 2.13
CA VAL A 199 -12.08 18.24 3.37
C VAL A 199 -13.31 17.37 3.15
N LYS A 200 -14.27 17.84 2.33
CA LYS A 200 -15.50 17.09 2.04
C LYS A 200 -15.22 15.75 1.33
N ASP A 201 -14.39 15.78 0.29
CA ASP A 201 -14.17 14.62 -0.57
C ASP A 201 -13.12 13.65 -0.01
N THR A 202 -12.12 14.17 0.70
CA THR A 202 -10.95 13.37 1.13
C THR A 202 -10.86 13.18 2.63
N GLY A 203 -11.63 13.91 3.42
CA GLY A 203 -11.48 13.97 4.88
C GLY A 203 -10.23 14.75 5.35
N LEU A 204 -9.39 15.22 4.43
CA LEU A 204 -8.10 15.86 4.72
C LEU A 204 -8.09 17.32 4.28
N THR A 205 -7.35 18.16 5.02
CA THR A 205 -7.01 19.48 4.49
C THR A 205 -6.05 19.34 3.31
N PHE A 206 -6.03 20.33 2.42
CA PHE A 206 -5.09 20.37 1.30
C PHE A 206 -3.63 20.19 1.73
N GLY A 207 -3.21 20.82 2.83
CA GLY A 207 -1.84 20.72 3.34
C GLY A 207 -1.49 19.29 3.74
N VAL A 208 -2.35 18.62 4.49
CA VAL A 208 -2.16 17.22 4.91
C VAL A 208 -2.20 16.29 3.70
N TRP A 209 -3.17 16.46 2.79
CA TRP A 209 -3.26 15.66 1.58
C TRP A 209 -1.97 15.79 0.72
N ARG A 210 -1.49 17.02 0.52
CA ARG A 210 -0.25 17.28 -0.23
C ARG A 210 0.98 16.66 0.45
N GLN A 211 1.06 16.70 1.77
CA GLN A 211 2.13 16.04 2.53
C GLN A 211 2.09 14.52 2.32
N HIS A 212 0.93 13.88 2.44
CA HIS A 212 0.78 12.44 2.18
C HIS A 212 1.18 12.09 0.75
N MET A 213 0.74 12.86 -0.24
CA MET A 213 1.11 12.68 -1.65
C MET A 213 2.63 12.76 -1.86
N ARG A 214 3.30 13.77 -1.26
CA ARG A 214 4.76 13.92 -1.32
C ARG A 214 5.49 12.73 -0.70
N LEU A 215 5.05 12.27 0.47
CA LEU A 215 5.64 11.11 1.15
C LEU A 215 5.43 9.81 0.38
N GLN A 216 4.23 9.57 -0.20
CA GLN A 216 4.00 8.42 -1.07
C GLN A 216 4.82 8.49 -2.37
N THR A 217 5.05 9.68 -2.91
CA THR A 217 5.94 9.88 -4.06
C THR A 217 7.38 9.62 -3.69
N ALA A 218 7.82 10.05 -2.49
CA ALA A 218 9.15 9.77 -1.97
C ALA A 218 9.45 8.27 -1.88
N LEU A 219 8.49 7.43 -1.48
CA LEU A 219 8.65 5.98 -1.49
C LEU A 219 9.05 5.45 -2.87
N LYS A 220 8.47 6.00 -3.96
CA LYS A 220 8.81 5.59 -5.33
C LYS A 220 10.23 5.98 -5.71
N HIS A 221 10.69 7.15 -5.30
CA HIS A 221 12.06 7.60 -5.54
C HIS A 221 13.07 6.74 -4.77
N LEU A 222 12.82 6.48 -3.50
CA LEU A 222 13.67 5.65 -2.65
C LEU A 222 13.73 4.18 -3.13
N ALA A 223 12.59 3.60 -3.52
CA ALA A 223 12.54 2.27 -4.11
C ALA A 223 13.33 2.17 -5.44
N ALA A 224 13.46 3.29 -6.17
CA ALA A 224 14.29 3.41 -7.36
C ALA A 224 15.77 3.73 -7.02
N SER A 225 16.19 3.54 -5.77
CA SER A 225 17.56 3.73 -5.27
C SER A 225 18.09 5.17 -5.38
N ARG A 226 17.21 6.18 -5.41
CA ARG A 226 17.62 7.59 -5.30
C ARG A 226 18.09 7.88 -3.88
N SER A 227 19.03 8.79 -3.75
CA SER A 227 19.49 9.24 -2.43
C SER A 227 18.36 9.95 -1.65
N VAL A 228 18.49 9.95 -0.32
CA VAL A 228 17.53 10.64 0.57
C VAL A 228 17.48 12.15 0.25
N THR A 229 18.63 12.75 -0.04
CA THR A 229 18.75 14.18 -0.38
C THR A 229 18.03 14.51 -1.69
N GLU A 230 18.33 13.76 -2.76
CA GLU A 230 17.65 13.94 -4.05
C GLU A 230 16.15 13.73 -3.94
N THR A 231 15.74 12.72 -3.17
CA THR A 231 14.32 12.44 -2.94
C THR A 231 13.62 13.58 -2.22
N ALA A 232 14.22 14.12 -1.14
CA ALA A 232 13.66 15.24 -0.38
C ALA A 232 13.39 16.44 -1.29
N LEU A 233 14.39 16.83 -2.10
CA LEU A 233 14.26 17.94 -3.06
C LEU A 233 13.21 17.65 -4.14
N ALA A 234 13.23 16.44 -4.72
CA ALA A 234 12.30 16.05 -5.79
C ALA A 234 10.84 16.05 -5.35
N VAL A 235 10.56 15.84 -4.05
CA VAL A 235 9.19 15.89 -3.52
C VAL A 235 8.85 17.23 -2.83
N GLY A 236 9.78 18.22 -2.90
CA GLY A 236 9.53 19.62 -2.52
C GLY A 236 9.74 19.94 -1.04
N TYR A 237 10.65 19.22 -0.36
CA TYR A 237 11.16 19.65 0.94
C TYR A 237 12.36 20.58 0.76
N GLY A 238 12.37 21.66 1.52
CA GLY A 238 13.47 22.64 1.48
C GLY A 238 14.76 22.15 2.14
N ASP A 239 14.66 21.19 3.05
CA ASP A 239 15.79 20.56 3.72
C ASP A 239 15.54 19.08 4.00
N VAL A 240 16.64 18.33 4.12
CA VAL A 240 16.63 16.87 4.30
C VAL A 240 16.13 16.48 5.70
N SER A 241 16.43 17.29 6.72
CA SER A 241 16.05 16.96 8.10
C SER A 241 14.54 17.00 8.29
N SER A 242 13.87 18.02 7.77
CA SER A 242 12.41 18.13 7.76
C SER A 242 11.76 16.96 7.00
N PHE A 243 12.34 16.55 5.87
CA PHE A 243 11.88 15.38 5.13
C PHE A 243 12.00 14.11 5.97
N ILE A 244 13.18 13.84 6.58
CA ILE A 244 13.40 12.64 7.40
C ILE A 244 12.44 12.62 8.60
N ALA A 245 12.21 13.76 9.26
CA ALA A 245 11.28 13.86 10.36
C ALA A 245 9.84 13.54 9.94
N ALA A 246 9.36 14.16 8.86
CA ALA A 246 8.03 13.90 8.31
C ALA A 246 7.86 12.44 7.85
N PHE A 247 8.88 11.88 7.20
CA PHE A 247 8.87 10.50 6.74
C PHE A 247 8.82 9.52 7.94
N LYS A 248 9.67 9.74 8.97
CA LYS A 248 9.68 8.92 10.18
C LYS A 248 8.36 9.00 10.95
N GLN A 249 7.79 10.20 11.09
CA GLN A 249 6.47 10.38 11.71
C GLN A 249 5.41 9.56 10.96
N ALA A 250 5.44 9.60 9.64
CA ALA A 250 4.47 8.97 8.77
C ALA A 250 4.63 7.43 8.73
N PHE A 251 5.85 6.93 8.59
CA PHE A 251 6.11 5.50 8.37
C PHE A 251 6.71 4.78 9.58
N GLY A 252 6.99 5.48 10.68
CA GLY A 252 7.60 4.91 11.90
C GLY A 252 9.08 4.61 11.78
N ARG A 253 9.69 4.78 10.57
CA ARG A 253 11.10 4.51 10.26
C ARG A 253 11.67 5.62 9.39
N THR A 254 12.99 5.73 9.40
CA THR A 254 13.68 6.64 8.46
C THR A 254 13.64 6.11 7.03
N PRO A 255 13.86 6.98 6.01
CA PRO A 255 13.94 6.55 4.61
C PRO A 255 14.94 5.41 4.38
N LEU A 256 16.13 5.46 4.97
CA LEU A 256 17.14 4.41 4.87
C LEU A 256 16.64 3.09 5.47
N GLN A 257 16.12 3.11 6.71
CA GLN A 257 15.62 1.91 7.38
C GLN A 257 14.43 1.24 6.67
N THR A 258 13.71 1.98 5.83
CA THR A 258 12.55 1.42 5.09
C THR A 258 12.99 0.56 3.92
N PHE A 259 14.14 0.87 3.31
CA PHE A 259 14.67 0.19 2.13
C PHE A 259 16.04 -0.46 2.35
N ASP A 260 16.57 -0.45 3.60
CA ASP A 260 17.76 -1.25 3.96
C ASP A 260 17.45 -2.73 3.72
N ARG A 261 18.31 -3.35 2.92
CA ARG A 261 18.25 -4.76 2.53
C ARG A 261 19.05 -5.63 3.47
#